data_952f4f94c92365749688f7aa7bb078f9
#
_entry.id   952f4f94c92365749688f7aa7bb078f9
#
_cell.length_a   1.000
_cell.length_b   1.000
_cell.length_c   1.000
_cell.angle_alpha   90.00
_cell.angle_beta   90.00
_cell.angle_gamma   90.00
#
_symmetry.space_group_name_H-M   'P 1'
#
loop_
_entity.id
_entity.type
_entity.pdbx_description
1 polymer ?
#
loop_
_entity_poly.entity_id
_entity_poly.type
_entity_poly.pdbx_seq_one_letter_code
_entity_poly.pdbx_strand_id
1 'polypeptide(L)'
;ASSLYAIAALEKGWPFVNFTPSLGSCPSAIDELAVSQGTCHMGHDGKTGETFLKSVLAPAFANRNLNIMSWVGHNIFGNMDGQVLDDPINKQTKVTSKDRLLGQILGYNPQTHISIEYIKSLGDWKTAWDHIHFKGFLGTPMTMQFIWQGCDSLLAAPLVLDLVRFAQRARAAGEQGLLTFLASFFKSPLG
;
A
#
# COMPACT_ATOMS: atom_id res chain seq x y z
N ALA A 1 -16.56 4.02 -10.04
CA ALA A 1 -16.26 2.99 -11.07
C ALA A 1 -15.84 1.66 -10.42
N SER A 2 -14.91 1.66 -9.44
CA SER A 2 -14.38 0.42 -8.85
C SER A 2 -15.43 -0.46 -8.14
N SER A 3 -16.43 0.15 -7.49
CA SER A 3 -17.55 -0.61 -6.89
C SER A 3 -18.34 -1.41 -7.92
N LEU A 4 -18.50 -0.89 -9.14
CA LEU A 4 -19.19 -1.61 -10.22
C LEU A 4 -18.45 -2.89 -10.64
N TYR A 5 -17.12 -2.83 -10.68
CA TYR A 5 -16.32 -4.03 -10.96
C TYR A 5 -16.39 -5.05 -9.81
N ALA A 6 -16.38 -4.57 -8.56
CA ALA A 6 -16.55 -5.44 -7.40
C ALA A 6 -17.92 -6.15 -7.45
N ILE A 7 -19.00 -5.41 -7.61
CA ILE A 7 -20.36 -5.96 -7.70
C ILE A 7 -20.46 -6.97 -8.84
N ALA A 8 -20.01 -6.60 -10.04
CA ALA A 8 -20.10 -7.47 -11.22
C ALA A 8 -19.32 -8.79 -11.06
N ALA A 9 -18.18 -8.78 -10.35
CA ALA A 9 -17.43 -10.00 -10.06
C ALA A 9 -18.15 -10.86 -8.99
N LEU A 10 -18.55 -10.24 -7.89
CA LEU A 10 -19.16 -10.94 -6.76
C LEU A 10 -20.52 -11.56 -7.12
N GLU A 11 -21.37 -10.86 -7.89
CA GLU A 11 -22.65 -11.40 -8.39
C GLU A 11 -22.48 -12.66 -9.24
N LYS A 12 -21.32 -12.84 -9.86
CA LYS A 12 -20.97 -14.08 -10.59
C LYS A 12 -20.31 -15.15 -9.69
N GLY A 13 -20.24 -14.90 -8.39
CA GLY A 13 -19.53 -15.77 -7.45
C GLY A 13 -18.01 -15.78 -7.68
N TRP A 14 -17.43 -14.75 -8.31
CA TRP A 14 -16.00 -14.65 -8.51
C TRP A 14 -15.35 -13.85 -7.38
N PRO A 15 -14.18 -14.27 -6.86
CA PRO A 15 -13.42 -13.46 -5.91
C PRO A 15 -13.03 -12.13 -6.50
N PHE A 16 -12.98 -11.08 -5.66
CA PHE A 16 -12.57 -9.74 -6.08
C PHE A 16 -11.34 -9.25 -5.32
N VAL A 17 -10.31 -8.84 -6.04
CA VAL A 17 -9.08 -8.25 -5.48
C VAL A 17 -9.00 -6.78 -5.86
N ASN A 18 -9.05 -5.88 -4.88
CA ASN A 18 -8.83 -4.46 -5.12
C ASN A 18 -7.35 -4.10 -4.89
N PHE A 19 -6.55 -4.14 -5.94
CA PHE A 19 -5.14 -3.75 -5.88
C PHE A 19 -4.93 -2.23 -6.02
N THR A 20 -6.00 -1.48 -6.33
CA THR A 20 -5.98 -0.02 -6.53
C THR A 20 -6.21 0.74 -5.22
N PRO A 21 -5.86 2.03 -5.13
CA PRO A 21 -6.18 2.88 -3.97
C PRO A 21 -7.66 3.29 -3.90
N SER A 22 -8.49 2.87 -4.86
CA SER A 22 -9.91 3.23 -4.89
C SER A 22 -10.70 2.57 -3.76
N LEU A 23 -11.62 3.31 -3.15
CA LEU A 23 -12.44 2.87 -2.02
C LEU A 23 -13.64 1.99 -2.43
N GLY A 24 -13.72 1.55 -3.68
CA GLY A 24 -14.87 0.84 -4.23
C GLY A 24 -15.18 -0.53 -3.60
N SER A 25 -14.23 -1.14 -2.89
CA SER A 25 -14.43 -2.39 -2.14
C SER A 25 -14.55 -2.19 -0.63
N CYS A 26 -14.55 -0.94 -0.14
CA CYS A 26 -14.58 -0.62 1.28
C CYS A 26 -15.98 -0.63 1.93
N PRO A 27 -17.10 -0.33 1.22
CA PRO A 27 -18.43 -0.38 1.83
C PRO A 27 -18.77 -1.78 2.35
N SER A 28 -19.37 -1.88 3.55
CA SER A 28 -19.81 -3.13 4.16
C SER A 28 -20.74 -3.94 3.26
N ALA A 29 -21.54 -3.26 2.44
CA ALA A 29 -22.42 -3.91 1.45
C ALA A 29 -21.65 -4.78 0.43
N ILE A 30 -20.37 -4.51 0.17
CA ILE A 30 -19.53 -5.34 -0.69
C ILE A 30 -19.19 -6.65 0.02
N ASP A 31 -18.90 -6.60 1.33
CA ASP A 31 -18.66 -7.80 2.13
C ASP A 31 -19.93 -8.65 2.26
N GLU A 32 -21.05 -8.02 2.57
CA GLU A 32 -22.36 -8.69 2.63
C GLU A 32 -22.71 -9.38 1.29
N LEU A 33 -22.44 -8.70 0.16
CA LEU A 33 -22.62 -9.29 -1.17
C LEU A 33 -21.70 -10.50 -1.37
N ALA A 34 -20.43 -10.41 -1.01
CA ALA A 34 -19.48 -11.52 -1.14
C ALA A 34 -19.93 -12.74 -0.35
N VAL A 35 -20.36 -12.55 0.90
CA VAL A 35 -20.90 -13.61 1.75
C VAL A 35 -22.16 -14.21 1.12
N SER A 36 -23.13 -13.40 0.68
CA SER A 36 -24.38 -13.87 0.08
C SER A 36 -24.19 -14.67 -1.21
N GLN A 37 -23.13 -14.38 -1.95
CA GLN A 37 -22.77 -15.08 -3.19
C GLN A 37 -21.79 -16.24 -2.99
N GLY A 38 -21.44 -16.59 -1.75
CA GLY A 38 -20.52 -17.68 -1.44
C GLY A 38 -19.10 -17.46 -1.98
N THR A 39 -18.64 -16.21 -2.01
CA THR A 39 -17.33 -15.82 -2.53
C THR A 39 -16.61 -14.85 -1.60
N CYS A 40 -15.43 -14.40 -1.95
CA CYS A 40 -14.59 -13.59 -1.08
C CYS A 40 -14.04 -12.36 -1.80
N HIS A 41 -13.56 -11.38 -1.01
CA HIS A 41 -12.86 -10.21 -1.52
C HIS A 41 -11.71 -9.80 -0.63
N MET A 42 -10.85 -8.91 -1.14
CA MET A 42 -9.74 -8.34 -0.39
C MET A 42 -9.30 -7.01 -0.99
N GLY A 43 -8.57 -6.25 -0.23
CA GLY A 43 -8.03 -4.94 -0.66
C GLY A 43 -7.59 -4.14 0.56
N HIS A 44 -7.25 -2.86 0.36
CA HIS A 44 -7.03 -2.19 -0.93
C HIS A 44 -5.64 -1.56 -0.96
N ASP A 45 -5.22 -1.06 -2.14
CA ASP A 45 -3.93 -0.44 -2.42
C ASP A 45 -2.73 -1.39 -2.24
N GLY A 46 -2.37 -2.11 -3.28
CA GLY A 46 -1.27 -3.08 -3.28
C GLY A 46 0.06 -2.48 -2.81
N LYS A 47 0.76 -3.23 -1.97
CA LYS A 47 2.01 -2.81 -1.32
C LYS A 47 3.21 -3.43 -2.03
N THR A 48 3.91 -2.63 -2.83
CA THR A 48 5.08 -3.06 -3.59
C THR A 48 6.40 -2.71 -2.89
N GLY A 49 7.11 -1.67 -3.30
CA GLY A 49 8.48 -1.38 -2.90
C GLY A 49 8.66 -0.55 -1.63
N GLU A 50 8.65 0.79 -1.75
CA GLU A 50 8.98 1.72 -0.65
C GLU A 50 8.05 1.57 0.57
N THR A 51 6.75 1.44 0.36
CA THR A 51 5.80 1.26 1.47
C THR A 51 5.97 -0.09 2.17
N PHE A 52 6.42 -1.12 1.44
CA PHE A 52 6.82 -2.39 2.04
C PHE A 52 7.99 -2.16 3.02
N LEU A 53 9.05 -1.45 2.61
CA LEU A 53 10.17 -1.13 3.49
C LEU A 53 9.73 -0.32 4.72
N LYS A 54 8.85 0.66 4.58
CA LYS A 54 8.28 1.41 5.70
C LYS A 54 7.57 0.48 6.70
N SER A 55 6.81 -0.49 6.22
CA SER A 55 6.11 -1.46 7.08
C SER A 55 7.03 -2.45 7.80
N VAL A 56 8.27 -2.62 7.35
CA VAL A 56 9.30 -3.44 8.00
C VAL A 56 10.14 -2.59 8.96
N LEU A 57 10.57 -1.42 8.53
CA LEU A 57 11.47 -0.57 9.31
C LEU A 57 10.77 0.11 10.48
N ALA A 58 9.56 0.62 10.33
CA ALA A 58 8.85 1.33 11.39
C ALA A 58 8.65 0.45 12.65
N PRO A 59 8.20 -0.82 12.57
CA PRO A 59 8.17 -1.72 13.72
C PRO A 59 9.56 -1.98 14.33
N ALA A 60 10.61 -2.07 13.50
CA ALA A 60 11.97 -2.26 14.00
C ALA A 60 12.43 -1.05 14.83
N PHE A 61 12.13 0.18 14.40
CA PHE A 61 12.40 1.39 15.18
C PHE A 61 11.61 1.42 16.49
N ALA A 62 10.30 1.11 16.44
CA ALA A 62 9.44 1.07 17.61
C ALA A 62 9.93 0.04 18.64
N ASN A 63 10.20 -1.19 18.20
CA ASN A 63 10.67 -2.29 19.08
C ASN A 63 12.04 -2.05 19.70
N ARG A 64 12.86 -1.19 19.10
CA ARG A 64 14.16 -0.78 19.62
C ARG A 64 14.13 0.54 20.41
N ASN A 65 12.93 1.09 20.61
CA ASN A 65 12.74 2.39 21.27
C ASN A 65 13.56 3.52 20.62
N LEU A 66 13.65 3.51 19.31
CA LEU A 66 14.28 4.53 18.49
C LEU A 66 13.21 5.54 18.08
N ASN A 67 13.34 6.77 18.52
CA ASN A 67 12.37 7.83 18.28
C ASN A 67 12.59 8.46 16.91
N ILE A 68 11.73 8.19 15.94
CA ILE A 68 11.74 8.83 14.62
C ILE A 68 11.23 10.26 14.77
N MET A 69 12.07 11.23 14.43
CA MET A 69 11.73 12.65 14.44
C MET A 69 11.16 13.08 13.09
N SER A 70 11.78 12.64 12.00
CA SER A 70 11.29 12.90 10.65
C SER A 70 11.59 11.75 9.70
N TRP A 71 10.72 11.59 8.70
CA TRP A 71 10.88 10.66 7.58
C TRP A 71 10.57 11.37 6.28
N VAL A 72 11.60 11.63 5.49
CA VAL A 72 11.51 12.31 4.20
C VAL A 72 11.67 11.29 3.10
N GLY A 73 10.77 11.28 2.11
CA GLY A 73 10.83 10.40 0.95
C GLY A 73 10.70 11.17 -0.36
N HIS A 74 11.66 10.97 -1.25
CA HIS A 74 11.62 11.52 -2.61
C HIS A 74 11.47 10.41 -3.62
N ASN A 75 10.47 10.51 -4.50
CA ASN A 75 10.17 9.52 -5.51
C ASN A 75 10.23 10.13 -6.90
N ILE A 76 10.98 9.51 -7.79
CA ILE A 76 11.02 9.86 -9.20
C ILE A 76 10.70 8.63 -10.05
N PHE A 77 9.82 8.76 -11.02
CA PHE A 77 9.43 7.69 -11.95
C PHE A 77 8.75 8.23 -13.19
N GLY A 78 8.75 7.45 -14.28
CA GLY A 78 8.33 7.93 -15.59
C GLY A 78 7.16 7.15 -16.21
N ASN A 79 6.48 6.31 -15.45
CA ASN A 79 5.34 5.53 -15.94
C ASN A 79 4.01 6.34 -15.92
N MET A 80 2.93 5.71 -16.38
CA MET A 80 1.61 6.35 -16.45
C MET A 80 1.08 6.80 -15.07
N ASP A 81 1.40 6.06 -14.01
CA ASP A 81 1.06 6.46 -12.62
C ASP A 81 1.73 7.79 -12.26
N GLY A 82 3.00 7.98 -12.67
CA GLY A 82 3.72 9.23 -12.48
C GLY A 82 3.05 10.39 -13.21
N GLN A 83 2.62 10.17 -14.44
CA GLN A 83 1.93 11.18 -15.23
C GLN A 83 0.58 11.59 -14.60
N VAL A 84 -0.19 10.63 -14.09
CA VAL A 84 -1.47 10.90 -13.39
C VAL A 84 -1.23 11.64 -12.07
N LEU A 85 -0.14 11.35 -11.38
CA LEU A 85 0.23 11.97 -10.09
C LEU A 85 0.93 13.32 -10.24
N ASP A 86 1.24 13.74 -11.45
CA ASP A 86 1.72 15.10 -11.72
C ASP A 86 0.59 16.14 -11.56
N ASP A 87 -0.67 15.67 -11.60
CA ASP A 87 -1.82 16.49 -11.23
C ASP A 87 -1.84 16.73 -9.70
N PRO A 88 -1.91 18.00 -9.24
CA PRO A 88 -1.87 18.36 -7.82
C PRO A 88 -2.95 17.70 -6.96
N ILE A 89 -4.13 17.47 -7.48
CA ILE A 89 -5.27 16.88 -6.77
C ILE A 89 -4.99 15.40 -6.48
N ASN A 90 -4.48 14.68 -7.46
CA ASN A 90 -4.13 13.26 -7.33
C ASN A 90 -2.90 13.05 -6.41
N LYS A 91 -1.94 13.97 -6.46
CA LYS A 91 -0.74 13.98 -5.62
C LYS A 91 -1.07 14.07 -4.13
N GLN A 92 -1.99 14.94 -3.75
CA GLN A 92 -2.37 15.18 -2.36
C GLN A 92 -2.99 13.95 -1.68
N THR A 93 -3.81 13.19 -2.39
CA THR A 93 -4.44 11.96 -1.86
C THR A 93 -3.41 10.89 -1.52
N LYS A 94 -2.37 10.75 -2.34
CA LYS A 94 -1.31 9.73 -2.14
C LYS A 94 -0.34 10.09 -1.02
N VAL A 95 -0.10 11.37 -0.78
CA VAL A 95 0.72 11.88 0.34
C VAL A 95 0.06 11.55 1.67
N THR A 96 -1.23 11.85 1.82
CA THR A 96 -1.99 11.63 3.06
C THR A 96 -2.04 10.14 3.48
N SER A 97 -2.16 9.22 2.53
CA SER A 97 -2.23 7.78 2.84
C SER A 97 -0.90 7.19 3.35
N LYS A 98 0.23 7.71 2.89
CA LYS A 98 1.57 7.26 3.32
C LYS A 98 1.92 7.69 4.74
N ASP A 99 1.44 8.84 5.19
CA ASP A 99 1.70 9.38 6.53
C ASP A 99 0.97 8.61 7.62
N ARG A 100 -0.24 8.15 7.32
CA ARG A 100 -1.10 7.43 8.26
C ARG A 100 -0.47 6.12 8.76
N LEU A 101 0.23 5.39 7.89
CA LEU A 101 0.86 4.12 8.24
C LEU A 101 1.91 4.27 9.35
N LEU A 102 2.76 5.28 9.27
CA LEU A 102 3.81 5.51 10.27
C LEU A 102 3.20 5.83 11.64
N GLY A 103 2.19 6.70 11.69
CA GLY A 103 1.52 7.05 12.94
C GLY A 103 0.86 5.86 13.62
N GLN A 104 0.25 4.96 12.87
CA GLN A 104 -0.38 3.74 13.39
C GLN A 104 0.65 2.77 13.99
N ILE A 105 1.80 2.61 13.35
CA ILE A 105 2.84 1.68 13.81
C ILE A 105 3.62 2.25 15.00
N LEU A 106 3.96 3.52 14.96
CA LEU A 106 4.82 4.17 15.96
C LEU A 106 4.05 4.60 17.23
N GLY A 107 2.72 4.77 17.12
CA GLY A 107 1.90 5.34 18.20
C GLY A 107 2.02 6.85 18.37
N TYR A 108 2.75 7.53 17.48
CA TYR A 108 2.89 8.99 17.37
C TYR A 108 3.16 9.40 15.93
N ASN A 109 2.97 10.67 15.60
CA ASN A 109 3.18 11.18 14.25
C ASN A 109 4.53 11.91 14.15
N PRO A 110 5.55 11.32 13.49
CA PRO A 110 6.78 12.04 13.16
C PRO A 110 6.50 13.10 12.07
N GLN A 111 7.40 14.06 11.91
CA GLN A 111 7.34 14.94 10.75
C GLN A 111 7.60 14.13 9.48
N THR A 112 6.69 14.21 8.51
CA THR A 112 6.84 13.52 7.23
C THR A 112 6.86 14.51 6.08
N HIS A 113 7.63 14.17 5.05
CA HIS A 113 7.60 14.89 3.78
C HIS A 113 7.76 13.90 2.64
N ILE A 114 6.82 13.91 1.70
CA ILE A 114 6.84 13.01 0.54
C ILE A 114 6.75 13.86 -0.72
N SER A 115 7.75 13.72 -1.60
CA SER A 115 7.68 14.27 -2.95
C SER A 115 7.57 13.16 -3.99
N ILE A 116 6.87 13.47 -5.07
CA ILE A 116 6.67 12.59 -6.23
C ILE A 116 6.86 13.45 -7.47
N GLU A 117 7.84 13.09 -8.29
CA GLU A 117 8.15 13.83 -9.52
C GLU A 117 8.09 12.90 -10.74
N TYR A 118 7.39 13.36 -11.77
CA TYR A 118 7.32 12.66 -13.04
C TYR A 118 8.54 12.95 -13.90
N ILE A 119 9.30 11.92 -14.24
CA ILE A 119 10.50 12.01 -15.09
C ILE A 119 10.34 11.03 -16.27
N LYS A 120 9.84 11.53 -17.38
CA LYS A 120 9.49 10.73 -18.58
C LYS A 120 10.61 9.77 -19.04
N SER A 121 11.86 10.17 -18.93
CA SER A 121 13.01 9.38 -19.38
C SER A 121 13.26 8.10 -18.56
N LEU A 122 12.66 7.97 -17.37
CA LEU A 122 12.80 6.80 -16.53
C LEU A 122 11.88 5.64 -16.96
N GLY A 123 10.85 5.89 -17.77
CA GLY A 123 9.88 4.88 -18.13
C GLY A 123 9.25 4.23 -16.89
N ASP A 124 9.18 2.89 -16.86
CA ASP A 124 8.62 2.15 -15.72
C ASP A 124 9.55 2.08 -14.48
N TRP A 125 10.78 2.56 -14.61
CA TRP A 125 11.73 2.56 -13.49
C TRP A 125 11.40 3.67 -12.51
N LYS A 126 11.54 3.31 -11.23
CA LYS A 126 11.33 4.21 -10.10
C LYS A 126 12.58 4.23 -9.23
N THR A 127 12.92 5.42 -8.75
CA THR A 127 13.87 5.59 -7.66
C THR A 127 13.15 6.27 -6.50
N ALA A 128 13.20 5.67 -5.32
CA ALA A 128 12.78 6.26 -4.06
C ALA A 128 14.02 6.44 -3.18
N TRP A 129 14.27 7.65 -2.72
CA TRP A 129 15.26 7.96 -1.70
C TRP A 129 14.54 8.36 -0.42
N ASP A 130 14.88 7.70 0.68
CA ASP A 130 14.31 7.97 1.99
C ASP A 130 15.40 8.41 2.96
N HIS A 131 15.10 9.44 3.75
CA HIS A 131 15.95 9.98 4.81
C HIS A 131 15.17 9.95 6.14
N ILE A 132 15.69 9.19 7.09
CA ILE A 132 15.08 9.00 8.40
C ILE A 132 15.99 9.62 9.45
N HIS A 133 15.50 10.65 10.14
CA HIS A 133 16.18 11.27 11.27
C HIS A 133 15.52 10.80 12.57
N PHE A 134 16.31 10.21 13.46
CA PHE A 134 15.79 9.59 14.68
C PHE A 134 16.75 9.77 15.86
N LYS A 135 16.24 9.58 17.06
CA LYS A 135 17.02 9.59 18.30
C LYS A 135 17.07 8.20 18.92
N GLY A 136 18.24 7.82 19.38
CA GLY A 136 18.49 6.62 20.14
C GLY A 136 18.75 6.89 21.62
N PHE A 137 19.54 6.01 22.22
CA PHE A 137 19.93 6.08 23.63
C PHE A 137 20.55 7.45 23.96
N LEU A 138 20.21 8.00 25.12
CA LEU A 138 20.59 9.33 25.61
C LEU A 138 20.19 10.49 24.67
N GLY A 139 19.19 10.28 23.82
CA GLY A 139 18.75 11.30 22.86
C GLY A 139 19.73 11.56 21.71
N THR A 140 20.70 10.66 21.49
CA THR A 140 21.70 10.80 20.43
C THR A 140 21.03 10.79 19.06
N PRO A 141 21.18 11.86 18.25
CA PRO A 141 20.60 11.93 16.92
C PRO A 141 21.39 11.06 15.96
N MET A 142 20.65 10.34 15.12
CA MET A 142 21.18 9.47 14.08
C MET A 142 20.38 9.62 12.80
N THR A 143 20.97 9.25 11.68
CA THR A 143 20.34 9.27 10.37
C THR A 143 20.48 7.92 9.71
N MET A 144 19.41 7.44 9.09
CA MET A 144 19.41 6.32 8.17
C MET A 144 18.91 6.80 6.81
N GLN A 145 19.58 6.37 5.77
CA GLN A 145 19.16 6.63 4.38
C GLN A 145 19.12 5.32 3.62
N PHE A 146 18.17 5.19 2.70
CA PHE A 146 18.17 4.10 1.75
C PHE A 146 17.68 4.59 0.37
N ILE A 147 18.10 3.87 -0.66
CA ILE A 147 17.63 4.08 -2.02
C ILE A 147 17.00 2.77 -2.49
N TRP A 148 15.75 2.86 -2.94
CA TRP A 148 15.05 1.76 -3.59
C TRP A 148 14.91 2.07 -5.07
N GLN A 149 15.54 1.25 -5.90
CA GLN A 149 15.40 1.34 -7.35
C GLN A 149 14.75 0.07 -7.89
N GLY A 150 13.71 0.21 -8.67
CA GLY A 150 13.00 -0.93 -9.23
C GLY A 150 11.93 -0.53 -10.23
N CYS A 151 11.35 -1.56 -10.85
CA CYS A 151 10.19 -1.41 -11.72
C CYS A 151 8.95 -1.83 -10.94
N ASP A 152 8.08 -0.87 -10.59
CA ASP A 152 6.87 -1.13 -9.79
C ASP A 152 5.95 -2.15 -10.48
N SER A 153 5.85 -2.12 -11.81
CA SER A 153 5.04 -3.06 -12.59
C SER A 153 5.52 -4.51 -12.43
N LEU A 154 6.85 -4.73 -12.46
CA LEU A 154 7.45 -6.05 -12.26
C LEU A 154 7.38 -6.53 -10.81
N LEU A 155 7.33 -5.61 -9.85
CA LEU A 155 7.09 -5.95 -8.45
C LEU A 155 5.61 -6.27 -8.19
N ALA A 156 4.70 -5.55 -8.84
CA ALA A 156 3.26 -5.74 -8.67
C ALA A 156 2.75 -7.04 -9.30
N ALA A 157 3.27 -7.40 -10.48
CA ALA A 157 2.77 -8.56 -11.24
C ALA A 157 2.76 -9.88 -10.44
N PRO A 158 3.86 -10.33 -9.80
CA PRO A 158 3.83 -11.56 -8.99
C PRO A 158 2.90 -11.46 -7.78
N LEU A 159 2.77 -10.27 -7.15
CA LEU A 159 1.85 -10.07 -6.04
C LEU A 159 0.38 -10.24 -6.49
N VAL A 160 0.02 -9.70 -7.65
CA VAL A 160 -1.32 -9.87 -8.22
C VAL A 160 -1.60 -11.34 -8.53
N LEU A 161 -0.63 -12.05 -9.14
CA LEU A 161 -0.78 -13.48 -9.42
C LEU A 161 -0.97 -14.30 -8.14
N ASP A 162 -0.21 -14.02 -7.09
CA ASP A 162 -0.36 -14.69 -5.81
C ASP A 162 -1.70 -14.38 -5.14
N LEU A 163 -2.14 -13.12 -5.16
CA LEU A 163 -3.45 -12.73 -4.62
C LEU A 163 -4.60 -13.45 -5.35
N VAL A 164 -4.53 -13.56 -6.67
CA VAL A 164 -5.51 -14.33 -7.46
C VAL A 164 -5.52 -15.80 -7.07
N ARG A 165 -4.34 -16.40 -6.89
CA ARG A 165 -4.21 -17.81 -6.47
C ARG A 165 -4.74 -18.05 -5.06
N PHE A 166 -4.42 -17.15 -4.12
CA PHE A 166 -4.96 -17.21 -2.75
C PHE A 166 -6.46 -17.04 -2.72
N ALA A 167 -7.01 -16.07 -3.47
CA ALA A 167 -8.43 -15.84 -3.60
C ALA A 167 -9.18 -17.08 -4.14
N GLN A 168 -8.63 -17.70 -5.19
CA GLN A 168 -9.21 -18.91 -5.77
C GLN A 168 -9.13 -20.10 -4.81
N ARG A 169 -8.03 -20.24 -4.07
CA ARG A 169 -7.88 -21.27 -3.05
C ARG A 169 -8.88 -21.08 -1.89
N ALA A 170 -9.01 -19.85 -1.38
CA ALA A 170 -9.94 -19.52 -0.31
C ALA A 170 -11.39 -19.83 -0.72
N ARG A 171 -11.79 -19.39 -1.94
CA ARG A 171 -13.10 -19.73 -2.50
C ARG A 171 -13.31 -21.25 -2.60
N ALA A 172 -12.33 -21.99 -3.08
CA ALA A 172 -12.43 -23.45 -3.19
C ALA A 172 -12.51 -24.15 -1.82
N ALA A 173 -11.98 -23.52 -0.77
CA ALA A 173 -12.12 -23.96 0.62
C ALA A 173 -13.44 -23.55 1.29
N GLY A 174 -14.30 -22.79 0.60
CA GLY A 174 -15.58 -22.30 1.12
C GLY A 174 -15.47 -21.05 1.98
N GLU A 175 -14.31 -20.36 1.96
CA GLU A 175 -14.16 -19.08 2.66
C GLU A 175 -14.96 -17.97 1.95
N GLN A 176 -15.62 -17.12 2.73
CA GLN A 176 -16.53 -16.09 2.25
C GLN A 176 -16.22 -14.75 2.90
N GLY A 177 -16.62 -13.67 2.21
CA GLY A 177 -16.41 -12.31 2.70
C GLY A 177 -14.95 -11.84 2.61
N LEU A 178 -14.55 -11.00 3.54
CA LEU A 178 -13.24 -10.35 3.57
C LEU A 178 -12.12 -11.31 4.01
N LEU A 179 -11.10 -11.48 3.16
CA LEU A 179 -9.92 -12.29 3.49
C LEU A 179 -8.85 -11.45 4.23
N THR A 180 -8.94 -11.38 5.54
CA THR A 180 -8.05 -10.58 6.40
C THR A 180 -6.61 -11.09 6.49
N PHE A 181 -6.38 -12.40 6.29
CA PHE A 181 -5.04 -12.99 6.34
C PHE A 181 -4.10 -12.49 5.22
N LEU A 182 -4.64 -11.83 4.20
CA LEU A 182 -3.89 -11.20 3.10
C LEU A 182 -3.60 -9.71 3.34
N ALA A 183 -3.91 -9.18 4.51
CA ALA A 183 -3.74 -7.76 4.86
C ALA A 183 -2.31 -7.24 4.59
N SER A 184 -1.28 -8.08 4.78
CA SER A 184 0.12 -7.70 4.55
C SER A 184 0.45 -7.32 3.10
N PHE A 185 -0.37 -7.72 2.14
CA PHE A 185 -0.21 -7.37 0.71
C PHE A 185 -0.67 -5.94 0.38
N PHE A 186 -1.36 -5.27 1.30
CA PHE A 186 -2.00 -3.98 1.05
C PHE A 186 -1.44 -2.87 1.93
N LYS A 187 -1.47 -1.63 1.42
CA LYS A 187 -1.08 -0.42 2.20
C LYS A 187 -2.18 0.01 3.17
N SER A 188 -3.43 -0.21 2.77
CA SER A 188 -4.62 0.11 3.55
C SER A 188 -5.52 -1.13 3.58
N PRO A 189 -5.16 -2.17 4.34
CA PRO A 189 -5.96 -3.38 4.41
C PRO A 189 -7.36 -3.10 4.93
N LEU A 190 -8.33 -3.84 4.41
CA LEU A 190 -9.70 -3.86 4.91
C LEU A 190 -9.77 -4.76 6.15
N GLY A 191 -10.56 -4.37 7.16
CA GLY A 191 -10.74 -5.10 8.42
C GLY A 191 -9.92 -4.61 9.59
#